data_5a16f7754cb5445af0fff552e6f8555f
#
_entry.id   5a16f7754cb5445af0fff552e6f8555f
#
_cell.length_a   1.000
_cell.length_b   1.000
_cell.length_c   1.000
_cell.angle_alpha   90.00
_cell.angle_beta   90.00
_cell.angle_gamma   90.00
#
_symmetry.space_group_name_H-M   'P 1'
#
loop_
_entity.id
_entity.type
_entity.pdbx_description
1 polymer ?
#
loop_
_entity_poly.entity_id
_entity_poly.type
_entity_poly.pdbx_seq_one_letter_code
_entity_poly.pdbx_strand_id
1 'polypeptide(L)'
;MERMNIWNLLRNIVPFVRPYRWLVAVTLVLTLVGSTMAQVNAVVLDRAVDAINALINRPGGFSWGSAVRILTVISLILLGKEVVSAVVTFFQRYYGERMRILVSRDMSLRVVERMLSFRMAFFTSDGNETGKLQSRIDRGIMSLSNTVNNFFIEILPLFTSAVLALALMFMANVYVGLVALCIVPVYFWVTYIQASRMKGGRRGIFSGHQAVSQGILNIIESITVIKSFNREQIEADRQAALQRNMTDLQLNTASRAISSTD
;
A
#
# COMPACT_ATOMS: atom_id res chain seq x y z
N MET A 1 3.02 -2.32 -23.63
CA MET A 1 3.45 -2.21 -22.22
C MET A 1 3.82 -3.60 -21.76
N GLU A 2 5.13 -3.86 -21.65
CA GLU A 2 5.71 -5.10 -21.16
C GLU A 2 5.11 -5.47 -19.80
N ARG A 3 4.95 -6.77 -19.61
CA ARG A 3 4.63 -7.32 -18.28
C ARG A 3 5.73 -6.83 -17.32
N MET A 4 5.43 -5.80 -16.55
CA MET A 4 6.33 -5.39 -15.47
C MET A 4 6.36 -6.53 -14.45
N ASN A 5 7.33 -7.43 -14.59
CA ASN A 5 7.62 -8.44 -13.59
C ASN A 5 8.00 -7.69 -12.30
N ILE A 6 7.34 -8.06 -11.18
CA ILE A 6 7.65 -7.54 -9.84
C ILE A 6 9.16 -7.62 -9.58
N TRP A 7 9.81 -8.67 -10.11
CA TRP A 7 11.24 -8.87 -10.03
C TRP A 7 12.07 -7.78 -10.76
N ASN A 8 11.58 -7.33 -11.92
CA ASN A 8 12.24 -6.23 -12.65
C ASN A 8 12.04 -4.88 -11.94
N LEU A 9 10.88 -4.67 -11.31
CA LEU A 9 10.65 -3.48 -10.47
C LEU A 9 11.58 -3.46 -9.26
N LEU A 10 11.68 -4.56 -8.53
CA LEU A 10 12.61 -4.69 -7.40
C LEU A 10 14.05 -4.46 -7.84
N ARG A 11 14.47 -5.07 -8.93
CA ARG A 11 15.83 -4.91 -9.48
C ARG A 11 16.13 -3.46 -9.89
N ASN A 12 15.13 -2.73 -10.38
CA ASN A 12 15.28 -1.32 -10.76
C ASN A 12 15.23 -0.36 -9.55
N ILE A 13 14.57 -0.74 -8.45
CA ILE A 13 14.50 0.05 -7.21
C ILE A 13 15.77 -0.10 -6.36
N VAL A 14 16.38 -1.28 -6.35
CA VAL A 14 17.59 -1.59 -5.57
C VAL A 14 18.73 -0.57 -5.74
N PRO A 15 19.08 -0.09 -6.95
CA PRO A 15 20.14 0.91 -7.13
C PRO A 15 19.87 2.24 -6.43
N PHE A 16 18.58 2.62 -6.28
CA PHE A 16 18.17 3.88 -5.63
C PHE A 16 18.15 3.77 -4.11
N VAL A 17 17.91 2.57 -3.60
CA VAL A 17 17.83 2.29 -2.16
C VAL A 17 19.20 1.89 -1.60
N ARG A 18 20.12 1.40 -2.44
CA ARG A 18 21.49 0.97 -2.06
C ARG A 18 22.31 2.01 -1.29
N PRO A 19 22.26 3.33 -1.59
CA PRO A 19 22.94 4.34 -0.79
C PRO A 19 22.44 4.41 0.66
N TYR A 20 21.18 4.03 0.89
CA TYR A 20 20.49 4.10 2.17
C TYR A 20 20.40 2.76 2.91
N ARG A 21 21.36 1.85 2.66
CA ARG A 21 21.40 0.50 3.26
C ARG A 21 21.23 0.47 4.78
N TRP A 22 21.70 1.50 5.48
CA TRP A 22 21.49 1.62 6.93
C TRP A 22 20.01 1.85 7.28
N LEU A 23 19.34 2.77 6.57
CA LEU A 23 17.90 3.00 6.75
C LEU A 23 17.09 1.75 6.43
N VAL A 24 17.46 1.04 5.37
CA VAL A 24 16.85 -0.25 5.02
C VAL A 24 17.06 -1.28 6.12
N ALA A 25 18.26 -1.40 6.66
CA ALA A 25 18.55 -2.33 7.75
C ALA A 25 17.71 -2.00 9.02
N VAL A 26 17.64 -0.72 9.38
CA VAL A 26 16.81 -0.27 10.52
C VAL A 26 15.33 -0.57 10.28
N THR A 27 14.79 -0.27 9.09
CA THR A 27 13.38 -0.58 8.78
C THR A 27 13.12 -2.08 8.76
N LEU A 28 14.05 -2.90 8.28
CA LEU A 28 13.96 -4.37 8.34
C LEU A 28 13.93 -4.89 9.77
N VAL A 29 14.82 -4.41 10.63
CA VAL A 29 14.84 -4.80 12.06
C VAL A 29 13.54 -4.39 12.75
N LEU A 30 13.08 -3.15 12.55
CA LEU A 30 11.81 -2.67 13.10
C LEU A 30 10.63 -3.50 12.58
N THR A 31 10.66 -3.89 11.30
CA THR A 31 9.64 -4.76 10.70
C THR A 31 9.62 -6.14 11.37
N LEU A 32 10.77 -6.75 11.59
CA LEU A 32 10.87 -8.03 12.29
C LEU A 32 10.33 -7.93 13.73
N VAL A 33 10.73 -6.90 14.46
CA VAL A 33 10.22 -6.66 15.83
C VAL A 33 8.72 -6.41 15.82
N GLY A 34 8.22 -5.55 14.95
CA GLY A 34 6.78 -5.27 14.83
C GLY A 34 5.96 -6.50 14.45
N SER A 35 6.45 -7.30 13.49
CA SER A 35 5.80 -8.55 13.09
C SER A 35 5.80 -9.59 14.21
N THR A 36 6.87 -9.68 15.00
CA THR A 36 6.91 -10.54 16.19
C THR A 36 5.92 -10.08 17.25
N MET A 37 5.82 -8.76 17.50
CA MET A 37 4.83 -8.19 18.41
C MET A 37 3.38 -8.47 17.96
N ALA A 38 3.12 -8.50 16.66
CA ALA A 38 1.79 -8.87 16.15
C ALA A 38 1.41 -10.30 16.52
N GLN A 39 2.36 -11.24 16.56
CA GLN A 39 2.11 -12.64 16.92
C GLN A 39 1.91 -12.85 18.44
N VAL A 40 2.33 -11.92 19.29
CA VAL A 40 2.14 -12.01 20.74
C VAL A 40 0.66 -12.15 21.10
N ASN A 41 -0.25 -11.54 20.35
CA ASN A 41 -1.69 -11.67 20.58
C ASN A 41 -2.16 -13.14 20.51
N ALA A 42 -1.69 -13.91 19.52
CA ALA A 42 -2.05 -15.31 19.38
C ALA A 42 -1.50 -16.15 20.55
N VAL A 43 -0.26 -15.90 20.94
CA VAL A 43 0.38 -16.61 22.06
C VAL A 43 -0.28 -16.26 23.42
N VAL A 44 -0.62 -14.99 23.63
CA VAL A 44 -1.30 -14.55 24.85
C VAL A 44 -2.71 -15.13 24.93
N LEU A 45 -3.45 -15.18 23.80
CA LEU A 45 -4.78 -15.78 23.75
C LEU A 45 -4.73 -17.27 24.08
N ASP A 46 -3.78 -18.00 23.51
CA ASP A 46 -3.57 -19.43 23.78
C ASP A 46 -3.32 -19.67 25.29
N ARG A 47 -2.39 -18.92 25.88
CA ARG A 47 -2.12 -18.98 27.33
C ARG A 47 -3.30 -18.55 28.21
N ALA A 48 -4.10 -17.59 27.74
CA ALA A 48 -5.31 -17.15 28.45
C ALA A 48 -6.37 -18.26 28.49
N VAL A 49 -6.58 -18.95 27.37
CA VAL A 49 -7.51 -20.08 27.26
C VAL A 49 -7.05 -21.22 28.20
N ASP A 50 -5.76 -21.55 28.17
CA ASP A 50 -5.20 -22.58 29.05
C ASP A 50 -5.37 -22.22 30.54
N ALA A 51 -5.12 -20.97 30.92
CA ALA A 51 -5.26 -20.50 32.30
C ALA A 51 -6.73 -20.51 32.75
N ILE A 52 -7.68 -20.18 31.88
CA ILE A 52 -9.11 -20.26 32.18
C ILE A 52 -9.57 -21.72 32.32
N ASN A 53 -9.14 -22.60 31.41
CA ASN A 53 -9.45 -24.03 31.50
C ASN A 53 -8.88 -24.66 32.78
N ALA A 54 -7.67 -24.27 33.19
CA ALA A 54 -7.06 -24.72 34.43
C ALA A 54 -7.84 -24.23 35.67
N LEU A 55 -8.47 -23.06 35.62
CA LEU A 55 -9.33 -22.55 36.70
C LEU A 55 -10.65 -23.31 36.81
N ILE A 56 -11.28 -23.63 35.65
CA ILE A 56 -12.56 -24.34 35.61
C ILE A 56 -12.40 -25.79 36.09
N ASN A 57 -11.29 -26.45 35.77
CA ASN A 57 -11.02 -27.85 36.11
C ASN A 57 -10.36 -28.04 37.49
N ARG A 58 -10.24 -26.97 38.31
CA ARG A 58 -9.68 -27.12 39.68
C ARG A 58 -10.66 -27.81 40.62
N PRO A 59 -10.22 -28.80 41.42
CA PRO A 59 -11.06 -29.54 42.35
C PRO A 59 -11.64 -28.71 43.52
N GLY A 60 -11.29 -27.45 43.66
CA GLY A 60 -11.75 -26.55 44.72
C GLY A 60 -12.79 -25.51 44.32
N GLY A 61 -13.33 -25.60 43.11
CA GLY A 61 -14.32 -24.66 42.61
C GLY A 61 -13.74 -23.33 42.05
N PHE A 62 -14.56 -22.57 41.35
CA PHE A 62 -14.21 -21.31 40.74
C PHE A 62 -13.97 -20.22 41.80
N SER A 63 -12.76 -19.66 41.84
CA SER A 63 -12.39 -18.56 42.75
C SER A 63 -12.31 -17.24 41.96
N TRP A 64 -13.19 -16.30 42.24
CA TRP A 64 -13.22 -14.97 41.66
C TRP A 64 -11.88 -14.23 41.79
N GLY A 65 -11.19 -14.37 42.92
CA GLY A 65 -9.89 -13.72 43.14
C GLY A 65 -8.78 -14.22 42.21
N SER A 66 -8.78 -15.52 41.90
CA SER A 66 -7.82 -16.11 40.94
C SER A 66 -8.13 -15.68 39.49
N ALA A 67 -9.41 -15.62 39.13
CA ALA A 67 -9.84 -15.17 37.82
C ALA A 67 -9.47 -13.69 37.56
N VAL A 68 -9.75 -12.81 38.53
CA VAL A 68 -9.39 -11.38 38.44
C VAL A 68 -7.88 -11.21 38.33
N ARG A 69 -7.07 -11.94 39.07
CA ARG A 69 -5.61 -11.87 38.99
C ARG A 69 -5.10 -12.26 37.59
N ILE A 70 -5.60 -13.34 37.01
CA ILE A 70 -5.21 -13.80 35.68
C ILE A 70 -5.59 -12.76 34.63
N LEU A 71 -6.83 -12.26 34.67
CA LEU A 71 -7.30 -11.20 33.76
C LEU A 71 -6.45 -9.93 33.87
N THR A 72 -6.11 -9.52 35.10
CA THR A 72 -5.26 -8.33 35.31
C THR A 72 -3.86 -8.52 34.72
N VAL A 73 -3.24 -9.69 34.92
CA VAL A 73 -1.92 -9.99 34.34
C VAL A 73 -1.97 -10.01 32.81
N ILE A 74 -2.97 -10.67 32.23
CA ILE A 74 -3.15 -10.70 30.76
C ILE A 74 -3.36 -9.29 30.20
N SER A 75 -4.23 -8.50 30.85
CA SER A 75 -4.49 -7.10 30.42
C SER A 75 -3.21 -6.26 30.50
N LEU A 76 -2.40 -6.43 31.54
CA LEU A 76 -1.15 -5.69 31.70
C LEU A 76 -0.12 -6.08 30.62
N ILE A 77 -0.01 -7.36 30.29
CA ILE A 77 0.86 -7.86 29.22
C ILE A 77 0.41 -7.29 27.86
N LEU A 78 -0.90 -7.33 27.56
CA LEU A 78 -1.45 -6.78 26.32
C LEU A 78 -1.23 -5.27 26.23
N LEU A 79 -1.43 -4.54 27.32
CA LEU A 79 -1.22 -3.10 27.36
C LEU A 79 0.26 -2.76 27.16
N GLY A 80 1.16 -3.46 27.82
CA GLY A 80 2.61 -3.30 27.62
C GLY A 80 3.03 -3.60 26.17
N LYS A 81 2.49 -4.67 25.58
CA LYS A 81 2.70 -5.02 24.18
C LYS A 81 2.20 -3.91 23.24
N GLU A 82 1.01 -3.33 23.49
CA GLU A 82 0.48 -2.24 22.64
C GLU A 82 1.36 -0.99 22.69
N VAL A 83 1.87 -0.62 23.86
CA VAL A 83 2.81 0.50 23.98
C VAL A 83 4.08 0.24 23.17
N VAL A 84 4.67 -0.94 23.30
CA VAL A 84 5.87 -1.31 22.52
C VAL A 84 5.56 -1.31 21.02
N SER A 85 4.43 -1.88 20.61
CA SER A 85 3.98 -1.92 19.22
C SER A 85 3.78 -0.51 18.63
N ALA A 86 3.19 0.41 19.41
CA ALA A 86 3.00 1.78 19.01
C ALA A 86 4.35 2.50 18.78
N VAL A 87 5.32 2.31 19.67
CA VAL A 87 6.67 2.87 19.57
C VAL A 87 7.38 2.30 18.32
N VAL A 88 7.34 0.99 18.12
CA VAL A 88 7.94 0.35 16.93
C VAL A 88 7.32 0.87 15.64
N THR A 89 5.98 0.96 15.58
CA THR A 89 5.26 1.48 14.42
C THR A 89 5.59 2.94 14.15
N PHE A 90 5.72 3.76 15.19
CA PHE A 90 6.15 5.16 15.05
C PHE A 90 7.53 5.27 14.41
N PHE A 91 8.51 4.54 14.92
CA PHE A 91 9.87 4.55 14.34
C PHE A 91 9.90 3.97 12.93
N GLN A 92 9.13 2.92 12.64
CA GLN A 92 9.03 2.34 11.32
C GLN A 92 8.50 3.35 10.30
N ARG A 93 7.42 4.07 10.64
CA ARG A 93 6.87 5.15 9.79
C ARG A 93 7.86 6.31 9.64
N TYR A 94 8.51 6.71 10.71
CA TYR A 94 9.50 7.80 10.68
C TYR A 94 10.68 7.49 9.75
N TYR A 95 11.29 6.32 9.88
CA TYR A 95 12.41 5.92 9.01
C TYR A 95 11.98 5.63 7.58
N GLY A 96 10.79 5.10 7.38
CA GLY A 96 10.21 4.90 6.05
C GLY A 96 9.95 6.21 5.33
N GLU A 97 9.36 7.18 6.01
CA GLU A 97 9.12 8.52 5.45
C GLU A 97 10.44 9.25 5.15
N ARG A 98 11.42 9.16 6.05
CA ARG A 98 12.76 9.71 5.81
C ARG A 98 13.40 9.09 4.57
N MET A 99 13.27 7.78 4.38
CA MET A 99 13.78 7.08 3.19
C MET A 99 13.05 7.57 1.93
N ARG A 100 11.72 7.74 1.97
CA ARG A 100 10.93 8.28 0.86
C ARG A 100 11.44 9.65 0.42
N ILE A 101 11.65 10.56 1.39
CA ILE A 101 12.12 11.93 1.12
C ILE A 101 13.52 11.91 0.48
N LEU A 102 14.44 11.12 1.02
CA LEU A 102 15.81 11.03 0.52
C LEU A 102 15.87 10.41 -0.90
N VAL A 103 15.10 9.36 -1.14
CA VAL A 103 14.97 8.75 -2.47
C VAL A 103 14.36 9.73 -3.47
N SER A 104 13.30 10.47 -3.07
CA SER A 104 12.67 11.51 -3.90
C SER A 104 13.65 12.60 -4.29
N ARG A 105 14.43 13.10 -3.34
CA ARG A 105 15.48 14.10 -3.57
C ARG A 105 16.52 13.62 -4.57
N ASP A 106 17.10 12.43 -4.35
CA ASP A 106 18.14 11.90 -5.21
C ASP A 106 17.62 11.59 -6.62
N MET A 107 16.37 11.18 -6.74
CA MET A 107 15.73 11.01 -8.04
C MET A 107 15.55 12.33 -8.77
N SER A 108 15.08 13.37 -8.06
CA SER A 108 14.93 14.71 -8.64
C SER A 108 16.27 15.22 -9.17
N LEU A 109 17.33 15.10 -8.39
CA LEU A 109 18.67 15.52 -8.80
C LEU A 109 19.15 14.76 -10.06
N ARG A 110 19.02 13.43 -10.09
CA ARG A 110 19.42 12.62 -11.25
C ARG A 110 18.60 12.94 -12.50
N VAL A 111 17.30 13.25 -12.33
CA VAL A 111 16.46 13.67 -13.45
C VAL A 111 16.93 15.00 -14.00
N VAL A 112 17.23 15.98 -13.13
CA VAL A 112 17.75 17.28 -13.53
C VAL A 112 19.09 17.13 -14.28
N GLU A 113 20.05 16.36 -13.70
CA GLU A 113 21.33 16.06 -14.38
C GLU A 113 21.12 15.43 -15.75
N ARG A 114 20.19 14.48 -15.86
CA ARG A 114 19.86 13.83 -17.11
C ARG A 114 19.23 14.78 -18.10
N MET A 115 18.32 15.66 -17.64
CA MET A 115 17.72 16.67 -18.50
C MET A 115 18.75 17.64 -19.06
N LEU A 116 19.68 18.10 -18.24
CA LEU A 116 20.77 18.98 -18.66
C LEU A 116 21.70 18.33 -19.69
N SER A 117 21.74 17.00 -19.75
CA SER A 117 22.53 16.25 -20.73
C SER A 117 21.83 16.11 -22.11
N PHE A 118 20.55 16.47 -22.24
CA PHE A 118 19.82 16.39 -23.52
C PHE A 118 20.14 17.58 -24.41
N ARG A 119 20.11 17.32 -25.72
CA ARG A 119 20.30 18.36 -26.75
C ARG A 119 19.08 19.30 -26.80
N MET A 120 19.28 20.55 -27.16
CA MET A 120 18.22 21.57 -27.25
C MET A 120 17.04 21.10 -28.14
N ALA A 121 17.33 20.37 -29.22
CA ALA A 121 16.32 19.81 -30.13
C ALA A 121 15.29 18.89 -29.41
N PHE A 122 15.63 18.31 -28.28
CA PHE A 122 14.68 17.51 -27.47
C PHE A 122 13.58 18.38 -26.87
N PHE A 123 13.91 19.59 -26.42
CA PHE A 123 12.97 20.51 -25.78
C PHE A 123 12.08 21.26 -26.76
N THR A 124 12.49 21.34 -28.04
CA THR A 124 11.74 21.99 -29.10
C THR A 124 10.88 21.03 -29.94
N SER A 125 10.95 19.72 -29.66
CA SER A 125 10.12 18.72 -30.36
C SER A 125 8.68 18.72 -29.87
N ASP A 126 7.73 18.52 -30.78
CA ASP A 126 6.30 18.39 -30.47
C ASP A 126 6.03 17.33 -29.42
N GLY A 127 5.33 17.72 -28.36
CA GLY A 127 4.98 16.86 -27.23
C GLY A 127 5.93 16.94 -26.01
N ASN A 128 7.06 17.63 -26.10
CA ASN A 128 8.00 17.87 -25.01
C ASN A 128 7.93 19.32 -24.47
N GLU A 129 6.78 19.94 -24.59
CA GLU A 129 6.52 21.24 -23.97
C GLU A 129 6.93 21.21 -22.48
N THR A 130 7.62 22.24 -22.04
CA THR A 130 8.24 22.31 -20.71
C THR A 130 7.28 21.95 -19.58
N GLY A 131 6.04 22.43 -19.62
CA GLY A 131 5.02 22.12 -18.59
C GLY A 131 4.54 20.66 -18.60
N LYS A 132 4.38 20.06 -19.78
CA LYS A 132 4.01 18.65 -19.91
C LYS A 132 5.13 17.73 -19.44
N LEU A 133 6.38 18.09 -19.75
CA LEU A 133 7.57 17.34 -19.35
C LEU A 133 7.74 17.38 -17.84
N GLN A 134 7.64 18.57 -17.23
CA GLN A 134 7.71 18.73 -15.77
C GLN A 134 6.64 17.89 -15.06
N SER A 135 5.37 17.98 -15.49
CA SER A 135 4.29 17.19 -14.89
C SER A 135 4.50 15.67 -15.00
N ARG A 136 5.13 15.18 -16.07
CA ARG A 136 5.48 13.75 -16.23
C ARG A 136 6.59 13.34 -15.28
N ILE A 137 7.61 14.19 -15.12
CA ILE A 137 8.74 13.96 -14.22
C ILE A 137 8.27 13.93 -12.77
N ASP A 138 7.52 14.95 -12.34
CA ASP A 138 7.03 15.06 -10.96
C ASP A 138 6.16 13.86 -10.58
N ARG A 139 5.23 13.47 -11.47
CA ARG A 139 4.43 12.25 -11.26
C ARG A 139 5.27 10.99 -11.23
N GLY A 140 6.29 10.88 -12.06
CA GLY A 140 7.21 9.75 -12.08
C GLY A 140 7.99 9.62 -10.77
N ILE A 141 8.58 10.71 -10.29
CA ILE A 141 9.33 10.77 -9.03
C ILE A 141 8.40 10.43 -7.86
N MET A 142 7.22 11.07 -7.80
CA MET A 142 6.24 10.83 -6.73
C MET A 142 5.74 9.38 -6.71
N SER A 143 5.42 8.83 -7.88
CA SER A 143 4.97 7.43 -8.00
C SER A 143 6.03 6.45 -7.53
N LEU A 144 7.30 6.65 -7.92
CA LEU A 144 8.37 5.75 -7.54
C LEU A 144 8.73 5.89 -6.05
N SER A 145 8.78 7.11 -5.53
CA SER A 145 9.01 7.37 -4.11
C SER A 145 7.92 6.74 -3.22
N ASN A 146 6.66 6.86 -3.63
CA ASN A 146 5.54 6.21 -2.95
C ASN A 146 5.62 4.68 -3.05
N THR A 147 6.04 4.12 -4.18
CA THR A 147 6.24 2.68 -4.35
C THR A 147 7.31 2.15 -3.40
N VAL A 148 8.42 2.86 -3.25
CA VAL A 148 9.47 2.51 -2.28
C VAL A 148 8.92 2.55 -0.86
N ASN A 149 8.22 3.63 -0.50
CA ASN A 149 7.62 3.79 0.82
C ASN A 149 6.64 2.65 1.14
N ASN A 150 5.67 2.40 0.26
CA ASN A 150 4.66 1.36 0.45
C ASN A 150 5.29 -0.04 0.54
N PHE A 151 6.34 -0.30 -0.22
CA PHE A 151 7.04 -1.57 -0.14
C PHE A 151 7.63 -1.81 1.26
N PHE A 152 8.33 -0.83 1.83
CA PHE A 152 9.00 -0.98 3.12
C PHE A 152 8.06 -0.84 4.33
N ILE A 153 7.01 -0.02 4.23
CA ILE A 153 6.10 0.25 5.36
C ILE A 153 4.89 -0.67 5.36
N GLU A 154 4.38 -1.06 4.19
CA GLU A 154 3.13 -1.84 4.09
C GLU A 154 3.39 -3.29 3.68
N ILE A 155 4.07 -3.50 2.53
CA ILE A 155 4.18 -4.85 1.94
C ILE A 155 5.13 -5.73 2.76
N LEU A 156 6.28 -5.22 3.12
CA LEU A 156 7.30 -5.97 3.83
C LEU A 156 6.85 -6.45 5.22
N PRO A 157 6.22 -5.60 6.06
CA PRO A 157 5.68 -6.04 7.36
C PRO A 157 4.59 -7.12 7.22
N LEU A 158 3.68 -6.96 6.26
CA LEU A 158 2.63 -7.95 6.00
C LEU A 158 3.22 -9.30 5.61
N PHE A 159 4.19 -9.30 4.71
CA PHE A 159 4.87 -10.53 4.28
C PHE A 159 5.62 -11.20 5.44
N THR A 160 6.37 -10.42 6.22
CA THR A 160 7.11 -10.92 7.38
C THR A 160 6.17 -11.48 8.44
N SER A 161 5.06 -10.78 8.71
CA SER A 161 4.03 -11.24 9.66
C SER A 161 3.38 -12.56 9.19
N ALA A 162 3.07 -12.68 7.91
CA ALA A 162 2.51 -13.91 7.34
C ALA A 162 3.46 -15.10 7.46
N VAL A 163 4.75 -14.89 7.19
CA VAL A 163 5.78 -15.94 7.33
C VAL A 163 5.94 -16.37 8.79
N LEU A 164 5.97 -15.39 9.72
CA LEU A 164 6.05 -15.68 11.15
C LEU A 164 4.79 -16.41 11.66
N ALA A 165 3.60 -16.01 11.23
CA ALA A 165 2.36 -16.69 11.57
C ALA A 165 2.36 -18.14 11.10
N LEU A 166 2.77 -18.40 9.86
CA LEU A 166 2.93 -19.75 9.31
C LEU A 166 3.94 -20.57 10.14
N ALA A 167 5.09 -19.99 10.49
CA ALA A 167 6.10 -20.67 11.30
C ALA A 167 5.53 -21.07 12.67
N LEU A 168 4.79 -20.18 13.35
CA LEU A 168 4.14 -20.48 14.61
C LEU A 168 3.07 -21.58 14.48
N MET A 169 2.28 -21.58 13.40
CA MET A 169 1.29 -22.64 13.13
C MET A 169 1.98 -24.00 12.96
N PHE A 170 3.12 -24.08 12.26
CA PHE A 170 3.90 -25.30 12.15
C PHE A 170 4.50 -25.77 13.48
N MET A 171 4.95 -24.83 14.32
CA MET A 171 5.48 -25.14 15.65
C MET A 171 4.39 -25.66 16.61
N ALA A 172 3.18 -25.13 16.51
CA ALA A 172 2.05 -25.55 17.33
C ALA A 172 1.49 -26.90 16.87
N ASN A 173 1.27 -27.08 15.57
CA ASN A 173 0.78 -28.32 14.99
C ASN A 173 1.08 -28.38 13.49
N VAL A 174 1.84 -29.41 13.08
CA VAL A 174 2.26 -29.59 11.69
C VAL A 174 1.07 -29.72 10.72
N TYR A 175 -0.03 -30.39 11.15
CA TYR A 175 -1.23 -30.53 10.30
C TYR A 175 -1.92 -29.20 10.05
N VAL A 176 -2.04 -28.35 11.09
CA VAL A 176 -2.61 -27.00 10.95
C VAL A 176 -1.75 -26.12 10.05
N GLY A 177 -0.42 -26.18 10.23
CA GLY A 177 0.53 -25.47 9.36
C GLY A 177 0.43 -25.91 7.89
N LEU A 178 0.26 -27.20 7.64
CA LEU A 178 0.13 -27.74 6.28
C LEU A 178 -1.18 -27.32 5.61
N VAL A 179 -2.30 -27.34 6.35
CA VAL A 179 -3.59 -26.84 5.86
C VAL A 179 -3.49 -25.35 5.53
N ALA A 180 -2.90 -24.54 6.42
CA ALA A 180 -2.68 -23.11 6.19
C ALA A 180 -1.82 -22.87 4.94
N LEU A 181 -0.73 -23.64 4.77
CA LEU A 181 0.14 -23.57 3.60
C LEU A 181 -0.60 -23.90 2.29
N CYS A 182 -1.54 -24.85 2.31
CA CYS A 182 -2.37 -25.18 1.13
C CYS A 182 -3.38 -24.07 0.79
N ILE A 183 -3.88 -23.35 1.78
CA ILE A 183 -4.83 -22.25 1.56
C ILE A 183 -4.15 -21.05 0.87
N VAL A 184 -2.89 -20.76 1.16
CA VAL A 184 -2.15 -19.61 0.62
C VAL A 184 -2.12 -19.60 -0.93
N PRO A 185 -1.71 -20.68 -1.64
CA PRO A 185 -1.71 -20.68 -3.11
C PRO A 185 -3.11 -20.59 -3.71
N VAL A 186 -4.13 -21.17 -3.07
CA VAL A 186 -5.53 -21.05 -3.51
C VAL A 186 -5.99 -19.61 -3.43
N TYR A 187 -5.75 -18.94 -2.31
CA TYR A 187 -6.06 -17.52 -2.14
C TYR A 187 -5.31 -16.64 -3.16
N PHE A 188 -4.03 -16.94 -3.39
CA PHE A 188 -3.23 -16.21 -4.37
C PHE A 188 -3.78 -16.39 -5.80
N TRP A 189 -4.21 -17.58 -6.14
CA TRP A 189 -4.79 -17.90 -7.46
C TRP A 189 -6.11 -17.16 -7.68
N VAL A 190 -7.02 -17.21 -6.70
CA VAL A 190 -8.30 -16.48 -6.73
C VAL A 190 -8.05 -14.97 -6.88
N THR A 191 -7.16 -14.41 -6.06
CA THR A 191 -6.79 -12.99 -6.12
C THR A 191 -6.18 -12.61 -7.47
N TYR A 192 -5.35 -13.47 -8.05
CA TYR A 192 -4.75 -13.24 -9.37
C TYR A 192 -5.81 -13.21 -10.48
N ILE A 193 -6.76 -14.13 -10.47
CA ILE A 193 -7.88 -14.15 -11.43
C ILE A 193 -8.71 -12.86 -11.30
N GLN A 194 -9.08 -12.49 -10.07
CA GLN A 194 -9.84 -11.28 -9.79
C GLN A 194 -9.09 -10.02 -10.24
N ALA A 195 -7.82 -9.89 -9.91
CA ALA A 195 -6.97 -8.77 -10.33
C ALA A 195 -6.81 -8.69 -11.85
N SER A 196 -6.74 -9.84 -12.55
CA SER A 196 -6.61 -9.87 -14.01
C SER A 196 -7.89 -9.40 -14.71
N ARG A 197 -9.06 -9.74 -14.17
CA ARG A 197 -10.37 -9.28 -14.68
C ARG A 197 -10.57 -7.78 -14.51
N MET A 198 -10.05 -7.19 -13.42
CA MET A 198 -10.16 -5.75 -13.16
C MET A 198 -9.24 -4.87 -14.02
N LYS A 199 -8.24 -5.43 -14.71
CA LYS A 199 -7.26 -4.65 -15.51
C LYS A 199 -7.91 -3.80 -16.60
N GLY A 200 -8.95 -4.31 -17.26
CA GLY A 200 -9.70 -3.59 -18.31
C GLY A 200 -10.44 -2.36 -17.75
N GLY A 201 -11.15 -2.54 -16.63
CA GLY A 201 -11.89 -1.47 -15.98
C GLY A 201 -10.98 -0.36 -15.46
N ARG A 202 -9.85 -0.70 -14.86
CA ARG A 202 -8.86 0.30 -14.37
C ARG A 202 -8.28 1.17 -15.50
N ARG A 203 -8.07 0.62 -16.69
CA ARG A 203 -7.64 1.42 -17.85
C ARG A 203 -8.72 2.41 -18.31
N GLY A 204 -9.98 1.97 -18.35
CA GLY A 204 -11.11 2.84 -18.66
C GLY A 204 -11.25 3.99 -17.65
N ILE A 205 -11.13 3.68 -16.35
CA ILE A 205 -11.16 4.70 -15.29
C ILE A 205 -10.00 5.70 -15.45
N PHE A 206 -8.79 5.21 -15.74
CA PHE A 206 -7.63 6.09 -15.94
C PHE A 206 -7.79 7.01 -17.15
N SER A 207 -8.29 6.49 -18.29
CA SER A 207 -8.57 7.30 -19.47
C SER A 207 -9.71 8.30 -19.22
N GLY A 208 -10.73 7.92 -18.46
CA GLY A 208 -11.79 8.83 -18.02
C GLY A 208 -11.27 9.98 -17.17
N HIS A 209 -10.40 9.70 -16.21
CA HIS A 209 -9.73 10.74 -15.42
C HIS A 209 -8.90 11.70 -16.27
N GLN A 210 -8.20 11.18 -17.29
CA GLN A 210 -7.45 12.03 -18.21
C GLN A 210 -8.38 12.93 -19.01
N ALA A 211 -9.51 12.41 -19.51
CA ALA A 211 -10.48 13.20 -20.28
C ALA A 211 -11.11 14.31 -19.43
N VAL A 212 -11.50 14.02 -18.18
CA VAL A 212 -12.01 15.01 -17.23
C VAL A 212 -10.97 16.09 -16.95
N SER A 213 -9.73 15.71 -16.62
CA SER A 213 -8.64 16.66 -16.34
C SER A 213 -8.32 17.54 -17.56
N GLN A 214 -8.29 16.95 -18.76
CA GLN A 214 -8.07 17.71 -19.98
C GLN A 214 -9.22 18.69 -20.26
N GLY A 215 -10.47 18.28 -20.00
CA GLY A 215 -11.62 19.17 -20.12
C GLY A 215 -11.51 20.38 -19.19
N ILE A 216 -11.09 20.19 -17.93
CA ILE A 216 -10.87 21.30 -17.00
C ILE A 216 -9.75 22.23 -17.49
N LEU A 217 -8.64 21.68 -17.97
CA LEU A 217 -7.54 22.49 -18.51
C LEU A 217 -7.99 23.32 -19.71
N ASN A 218 -8.73 22.72 -20.63
CA ASN A 218 -9.27 23.44 -21.81
C ASN A 218 -10.21 24.59 -21.39
N ILE A 219 -11.04 24.40 -20.36
CA ILE A 219 -11.90 25.46 -19.81
C ILE A 219 -11.04 26.59 -19.24
N ILE A 220 -10.01 26.28 -18.46
CA ILE A 220 -9.11 27.29 -17.86
C ILE A 220 -8.37 28.08 -18.97
N GLU A 221 -7.82 27.38 -19.96
CA GLU A 221 -7.07 28.01 -21.06
C GLU A 221 -7.96 28.91 -21.91
N SER A 222 -9.22 28.53 -22.11
CA SER A 222 -10.19 29.29 -22.95
C SER A 222 -11.20 30.11 -22.13
N ILE A 223 -10.98 30.33 -20.84
CA ILE A 223 -11.96 30.99 -19.96
C ILE A 223 -12.40 32.35 -20.44
N THR A 224 -11.48 33.14 -21.00
CA THR A 224 -11.78 34.45 -21.55
C THR A 224 -12.73 34.37 -22.76
N VAL A 225 -12.51 33.39 -23.64
CA VAL A 225 -13.37 33.16 -24.81
C VAL A 225 -14.74 32.66 -24.37
N ILE A 226 -14.80 31.70 -23.45
CA ILE A 226 -16.05 31.16 -22.89
C ILE A 226 -16.89 32.27 -22.29
N LYS A 227 -16.26 33.17 -21.52
CA LYS A 227 -16.91 34.34 -20.89
C LYS A 227 -17.37 35.36 -21.92
N SER A 228 -16.57 35.64 -22.94
CA SER A 228 -16.91 36.62 -23.99
C SER A 228 -18.10 36.17 -24.85
N PHE A 229 -18.26 34.87 -25.05
CA PHE A 229 -19.37 34.31 -25.82
C PHE A 229 -20.53 33.78 -24.98
N ASN A 230 -20.52 33.99 -23.67
CA ASN A 230 -21.56 33.55 -22.73
C ASN A 230 -21.89 32.06 -22.85
N ARG A 231 -20.81 31.21 -22.94
CA ARG A 231 -20.94 29.76 -23.19
C ARG A 231 -20.65 28.91 -21.93
N GLU A 232 -20.70 29.51 -20.75
CA GLU A 232 -20.39 28.85 -19.49
C GLU A 232 -21.24 27.59 -19.26
N GLN A 233 -22.54 27.70 -19.54
CA GLN A 233 -23.46 26.59 -19.31
C GLN A 233 -23.15 25.41 -20.25
N ILE A 234 -22.84 25.68 -21.50
CA ILE A 234 -22.53 24.64 -22.49
C ILE A 234 -21.25 23.86 -22.08
N GLU A 235 -20.21 24.58 -21.64
CA GLU A 235 -18.98 23.94 -21.21
C GLU A 235 -19.14 23.21 -19.84
N ALA A 236 -19.97 23.75 -18.95
CA ALA A 236 -20.33 23.06 -17.68
C ALA A 236 -21.08 21.75 -17.96
N ASP A 237 -22.05 21.74 -18.87
CA ASP A 237 -22.81 20.55 -19.25
C ASP A 237 -21.92 19.50 -19.91
N ARG A 238 -21.00 19.94 -20.79
CA ARG A 238 -20.01 19.07 -21.40
C ARG A 238 -19.09 18.43 -20.38
N GLN A 239 -18.60 19.20 -19.41
CA GLN A 239 -17.76 18.70 -18.34
C GLN A 239 -18.53 17.74 -17.40
N ALA A 240 -19.80 18.05 -17.11
CA ALA A 240 -20.67 17.17 -16.35
C ALA A 240 -20.90 15.82 -17.05
N ALA A 241 -21.04 15.82 -18.39
CA ALA A 241 -21.16 14.59 -19.18
C ALA A 241 -19.88 13.72 -19.08
N LEU A 242 -18.70 14.33 -19.19
CA LEU A 242 -17.43 13.62 -19.01
C LEU A 242 -17.31 13.01 -17.61
N GLN A 243 -17.70 13.77 -16.59
CA GLN A 243 -17.69 13.30 -15.20
C GLN A 243 -18.66 12.13 -14.96
N ARG A 244 -19.88 12.20 -15.52
CA ARG A 244 -20.88 11.09 -15.45
C ARG A 244 -20.33 9.83 -16.10
N ASN A 245 -19.81 9.92 -17.31
CA ASN A 245 -19.21 8.78 -18.02
C ASN A 245 -18.09 8.12 -17.20
N MET A 246 -17.24 8.93 -16.55
CA MET A 246 -16.19 8.42 -15.67
C MET A 246 -16.78 7.72 -14.43
N THR A 247 -17.80 8.31 -13.81
CA THR A 247 -18.49 7.75 -12.64
C THR A 247 -19.16 6.42 -12.99
N ASP A 248 -19.84 6.33 -14.14
CA ASP A 248 -20.49 5.10 -14.61
C ASP A 248 -19.44 3.98 -14.86
N LEU A 249 -18.29 4.31 -15.42
CA LEU A 249 -17.18 3.36 -15.58
C LEU A 249 -16.64 2.88 -14.23
N GLN A 250 -16.55 3.76 -13.23
CA GLN A 250 -16.13 3.39 -11.88
C GLN A 250 -17.15 2.46 -11.21
N LEU A 251 -18.44 2.81 -11.26
CA LEU A 251 -19.53 2.02 -10.69
C LEU A 251 -19.64 0.63 -11.35
N ASN A 252 -19.59 0.58 -12.68
CA ASN A 252 -19.61 -0.68 -13.43
C ASN A 252 -18.38 -1.56 -13.14
N THR A 253 -17.23 -0.95 -12.90
CA THR A 253 -16.02 -1.70 -12.54
C THR A 253 -16.11 -2.20 -11.11
N ALA A 254 -16.65 -1.42 -10.18
CA ALA A 254 -16.87 -1.79 -8.79
C ALA A 254 -17.93 -2.90 -8.67
N SER A 255 -19.07 -2.79 -9.38
CA SER A 255 -20.12 -3.81 -9.35
C SER A 255 -19.64 -5.15 -9.88
N ARG A 256 -18.85 -5.17 -10.96
CA ARG A 256 -18.21 -6.39 -11.49
C ARG A 256 -17.20 -7.01 -10.51
N ALA A 257 -16.54 -6.18 -9.69
CA ALA A 257 -15.66 -6.68 -8.64
C ALA A 257 -16.44 -7.37 -7.51
N ILE A 258 -17.60 -6.85 -7.14
CA ILE A 258 -18.46 -7.37 -6.07
C ILE A 258 -19.19 -8.64 -6.54
N SER A 259 -19.80 -8.63 -7.74
CA SER A 259 -20.54 -9.78 -8.27
C SER A 259 -19.66 -11.00 -8.63
N SER A 260 -18.35 -10.88 -8.55
CA SER A 260 -17.42 -12.01 -8.72
C SER A 260 -17.00 -12.64 -7.38
N THR A 261 -17.59 -12.18 -6.26
CA THR A 261 -17.29 -12.66 -4.90
C THR A 261 -18.41 -13.59 -4.38
N ASP A 262 -19.56 -13.61 -5.08
CA ASP A 262 -20.65 -14.57 -4.92
C ASP A 262 -20.49 -15.73 -5.91
#